data_4c86925e98fa0c33fc7c5bc91e56e8b2
#
_entry.id   4c86925e98fa0c33fc7c5bc91e56e8b2
#
_cell.length_a   1.000
_cell.length_b   1.000
_cell.length_c   1.000
_cell.angle_alpha   90.00
_cell.angle_beta   90.00
_cell.angle_gamma   90.00
#
_symmetry.space_group_name_H-M   'P 1'
#
loop_
_entity.id
_entity.type
_entity.pdbx_description
1 polymer ?
#
loop_
_entity_poly.entity_id
_entity_poly.type
_entity_poly.pdbx_seq_one_letter_code
_entity_poly.pdbx_strand_id
1 'polypeptide(L)'
;MTTGIKPVLSMREAVARYVPDGQELLIGGFAFSDPTALAHELIRQQRKRLFIMKTSGGVLVDQLVGAGCVERLLSCHVWNSVGPVAAHCFRRALEQGKPHPIQIEELSYGAFTMSLLAGACDLPFMPATPVQGAGHFTQRTFMPEKFGVVENPFGGGTVCVVPPLKPALGFFHVHRVDQYGNAQLFGPLGEFRYAMAACRKLIVIAEELVDTEVIRERPEATVAPGFMVDAVVIEPWAAHPTDAYGYYYRDLPHHALYGEMTRTEEGFKRYVDEWIVATGNHAGFVAKLGEERIAELLVRKDRWWK
;
A
#
# COMPACT_ATOMS: atom_id res chain seq x y z
N MET A 1 -10.92 22.04 -11.66
CA MET A 1 -10.73 21.15 -10.49
C MET A 1 -12.04 21.17 -9.70
N THR A 2 -12.74 20.06 -9.62
CA THR A 2 -14.05 19.98 -8.95
C THR A 2 -13.85 19.92 -7.44
N THR A 3 -14.20 21.00 -6.75
CA THR A 3 -14.29 21.08 -5.28
C THR A 3 -15.61 20.51 -4.76
N GLY A 4 -16.21 19.54 -5.47
CA GLY A 4 -17.48 18.94 -5.12
C GLY A 4 -17.33 17.79 -4.11
N ILE A 5 -18.47 17.40 -3.52
CA ILE A 5 -18.57 16.23 -2.66
C ILE A 5 -18.05 15.00 -3.41
N LYS A 6 -17.21 14.22 -2.76
CA LYS A 6 -16.61 13.01 -3.36
C LYS A 6 -17.56 11.82 -3.26
N PRO A 7 -17.54 10.92 -4.26
CA PRO A 7 -18.28 9.67 -4.14
C PRO A 7 -17.71 8.85 -2.99
N VAL A 8 -18.57 8.46 -2.06
CA VAL A 8 -18.26 7.50 -1.01
C VAL A 8 -18.72 6.12 -1.51
N LEU A 9 -17.79 5.20 -1.61
CA LEU A 9 -17.99 3.86 -2.15
C LEU A 9 -17.72 2.81 -1.08
N SER A 10 -18.36 1.66 -1.17
CA SER A 10 -17.88 0.47 -0.48
C SER A 10 -16.56 0.00 -1.11
N MET A 11 -15.76 -0.76 -0.36
CA MET A 11 -14.53 -1.38 -0.90
C MET A 11 -14.83 -2.22 -2.15
N ARG A 12 -15.95 -2.95 -2.13
CA ARG A 12 -16.42 -3.77 -3.25
C ARG A 12 -16.66 -2.95 -4.51
N GLU A 13 -17.38 -1.82 -4.38
CA GLU A 13 -17.65 -0.93 -5.51
C GLU A 13 -16.37 -0.26 -6.02
N ALA A 14 -15.49 0.17 -5.12
CA ALA A 14 -14.22 0.78 -5.49
C ALA A 14 -13.35 -0.19 -6.31
N VAL A 15 -13.19 -1.44 -5.85
CA VAL A 15 -12.45 -2.46 -6.59
C VAL A 15 -13.12 -2.80 -7.92
N ALA A 16 -14.46 -2.99 -7.92
CA ALA A 16 -15.19 -3.30 -9.15
C ALA A 16 -15.05 -2.21 -10.20
N ARG A 17 -15.08 -0.94 -9.77
CA ARG A 17 -15.07 0.24 -10.66
C ARG A 17 -13.70 0.60 -11.17
N TYR A 18 -12.68 0.50 -10.32
CA TYR A 18 -11.36 1.07 -10.61
C TYR A 18 -10.27 0.05 -10.89
N VAL A 19 -10.47 -1.22 -10.54
CA VAL A 19 -9.43 -2.24 -10.65
C VAL A 19 -9.86 -3.37 -11.60
N PRO A 20 -9.86 -3.15 -12.92
CA PRO A 20 -9.96 -4.26 -13.87
C PRO A 20 -8.70 -5.14 -13.81
N ASP A 21 -8.77 -6.33 -14.40
CA ASP A 21 -7.60 -7.17 -14.58
C ASP A 21 -6.51 -6.44 -15.38
N GLY A 22 -5.25 -6.64 -14.99
CA GLY A 22 -4.10 -5.95 -15.57
C GLY A 22 -3.87 -4.53 -15.08
N GLN A 23 -4.67 -4.04 -14.11
CA GLN A 23 -4.53 -2.69 -13.58
C GLN A 23 -3.18 -2.48 -12.89
N GLU A 24 -2.60 -1.31 -13.16
CA GLU A 24 -1.45 -0.78 -12.43
C GLU A 24 -1.92 -0.07 -11.15
N LEU A 25 -1.38 -0.50 -10.01
CA LEU A 25 -1.77 0.00 -8.68
C LEU A 25 -0.56 0.40 -7.86
N LEU A 26 -0.53 1.62 -7.37
CA LEU A 26 0.30 2.01 -6.23
C LEU A 26 -0.52 1.82 -4.95
N ILE A 27 -0.03 1.00 -4.03
CA ILE A 27 -0.67 0.76 -2.74
C ILE A 27 0.18 1.39 -1.64
N GLY A 28 -0.43 2.30 -0.89
CA GLY A 28 0.21 2.96 0.26
C GLY A 28 0.47 2.02 1.43
N GLY A 29 1.15 2.55 2.45
CA GLY A 29 1.54 1.82 3.66
C GLY A 29 3.01 1.38 3.67
N PHE A 30 3.60 1.39 4.87
CA PHE A 30 4.98 0.94 5.10
C PHE A 30 5.08 0.15 6.41
N ALA A 31 4.57 -1.08 6.39
CA ALA A 31 4.39 -1.91 7.59
C ALA A 31 3.47 -1.28 8.67
N PHE A 32 2.89 -0.12 8.40
CA PHE A 32 1.79 0.53 9.11
C PHE A 32 0.85 1.11 8.06
N SER A 33 -0.41 1.31 8.40
CA SER A 33 -1.41 1.83 7.45
C SER A 33 -1.45 1.09 6.11
N ASP A 34 -1.16 -0.21 6.11
CA ASP A 34 -1.28 -1.08 4.93
C ASP A 34 -2.75 -1.41 4.70
N PRO A 35 -3.38 -1.00 3.58
CA PRO A 35 -4.81 -1.24 3.35
C PRO A 35 -5.10 -2.72 3.04
N THR A 36 -4.97 -3.59 4.04
CA THR A 36 -5.17 -5.04 3.89
C THR A 36 -6.60 -5.38 3.46
N ALA A 37 -7.58 -4.57 3.86
CA ALA A 37 -8.96 -4.70 3.38
C ALA A 37 -9.06 -4.64 1.85
N LEU A 38 -8.23 -3.82 1.19
CA LEU A 38 -8.14 -3.78 -0.28
C LEU A 38 -7.62 -5.11 -0.84
N ALA A 39 -6.57 -5.67 -0.26
CA ALA A 39 -6.04 -6.96 -0.71
C ALA A 39 -7.08 -8.07 -0.59
N HIS A 40 -7.80 -8.11 0.53
CA HIS A 40 -8.89 -9.07 0.72
C HIS A 40 -9.97 -8.93 -0.34
N GLU A 41 -10.35 -7.71 -0.69
CA GLU A 41 -11.39 -7.49 -1.70
C GLU A 41 -10.91 -7.81 -3.13
N LEU A 42 -9.64 -7.51 -3.45
CA LEU A 42 -9.02 -7.93 -4.72
C LEU A 42 -9.03 -9.45 -4.86
N ILE A 43 -8.76 -10.18 -3.78
CA ILE A 43 -8.81 -11.64 -3.73
C ILE A 43 -10.24 -12.14 -3.88
N ARG A 44 -11.23 -11.59 -3.16
CA ARG A 44 -12.65 -11.97 -3.28
C ARG A 44 -13.19 -11.79 -4.69
N GLN A 45 -12.78 -10.70 -5.36
CA GLN A 45 -13.18 -10.42 -6.74
C GLN A 45 -12.28 -11.13 -7.77
N GLN A 46 -11.31 -11.94 -7.32
CA GLN A 46 -10.41 -12.73 -8.16
C GLN A 46 -9.69 -11.90 -9.23
N ARG A 47 -9.25 -10.68 -8.87
CA ARG A 47 -8.52 -9.81 -9.79
C ARG A 47 -7.19 -10.43 -10.18
N LYS A 48 -6.82 -10.31 -11.45
CA LYS A 48 -5.66 -11.00 -12.05
C LYS A 48 -4.76 -10.04 -12.83
N ARG A 49 -3.53 -10.50 -13.04
CA ARG A 49 -2.50 -9.81 -13.85
C ARG A 49 -2.21 -8.39 -13.37
N LEU A 50 -2.37 -8.11 -12.08
CA LEU A 50 -2.12 -6.78 -11.52
C LEU A 50 -0.63 -6.44 -11.60
N PHE A 51 -0.33 -5.18 -11.90
CA PHE A 51 0.97 -4.59 -11.65
C PHE A 51 0.93 -3.83 -10.33
N ILE A 52 1.52 -4.40 -9.30
CA ILE A 52 1.54 -3.79 -7.97
C ILE A 52 2.84 -2.99 -7.79
N MET A 53 2.70 -1.75 -7.38
CA MET A 53 3.79 -0.91 -6.87
C MET A 53 3.59 -0.70 -5.38
N LYS A 54 4.59 -1.03 -4.58
CA LYS A 54 4.57 -0.85 -3.13
C LYS A 54 5.98 -0.80 -2.58
N THR A 55 6.30 0.27 -1.85
CA THR A 55 7.65 0.48 -1.30
C THR A 55 8.07 -0.62 -0.35
N SER A 56 7.21 -1.00 0.58
CA SER A 56 7.42 -2.11 1.51
C SER A 56 6.31 -3.15 1.35
N GLY A 57 6.62 -4.25 0.68
CA GLY A 57 5.70 -5.37 0.54
C GLY A 57 5.70 -6.23 1.81
N GLY A 58 4.61 -6.17 2.58
CA GLY A 58 4.38 -6.97 3.77
C GLY A 58 3.39 -8.10 3.50
N VAL A 59 2.61 -8.42 4.52
CA VAL A 59 1.53 -9.43 4.44
C VAL A 59 0.56 -9.15 3.30
N LEU A 60 0.26 -7.87 3.04
CA LEU A 60 -0.62 -7.46 1.94
C LEU A 60 -0.15 -7.98 0.59
N VAL A 61 1.13 -7.75 0.25
CA VAL A 61 1.71 -8.20 -1.02
C VAL A 61 1.83 -9.73 -1.05
N ASP A 62 2.23 -10.35 0.05
CA ASP A 62 2.33 -11.80 0.17
C ASP A 62 0.98 -12.50 -0.09
N GLN A 63 -0.12 -11.93 0.44
CA GLN A 63 -1.48 -12.41 0.19
C GLN A 63 -1.87 -12.30 -1.30
N LEU A 64 -1.62 -11.15 -1.91
CA LEU A 64 -1.96 -10.92 -3.32
C LEU A 64 -1.16 -11.84 -4.26
N VAL A 65 0.12 -12.06 -3.97
CA VAL A 65 0.96 -12.99 -4.73
C VAL A 65 0.48 -14.42 -4.55
N GLY A 66 0.24 -14.85 -3.32
CA GLY A 66 -0.25 -16.20 -3.02
C GLY A 66 -1.60 -16.51 -3.67
N ALA A 67 -2.50 -15.53 -3.74
CA ALA A 67 -3.80 -15.65 -4.40
C ALA A 67 -3.72 -15.58 -5.95
N GLY A 68 -2.52 -15.38 -6.51
CA GLY A 68 -2.31 -15.28 -7.94
C GLY A 68 -2.91 -14.03 -8.56
N CYS A 69 -2.99 -12.92 -7.81
CA CYS A 69 -3.46 -11.63 -8.31
C CYS A 69 -2.38 -10.86 -9.08
N VAL A 70 -1.11 -11.06 -8.73
CA VAL A 70 0.02 -10.24 -9.17
C VAL A 70 0.74 -10.87 -10.37
N GLU A 71 0.93 -10.11 -11.43
CA GLU A 71 1.80 -10.46 -12.55
C GLU A 71 3.16 -9.76 -12.45
N ARG A 72 3.13 -8.46 -12.10
CA ARG A 72 4.33 -7.63 -11.97
C ARG A 72 4.35 -6.94 -10.61
N LEU A 73 5.52 -6.86 -10.02
CA LEU A 73 5.74 -6.19 -8.74
C LEU A 73 6.94 -5.25 -8.85
N LEU A 74 6.74 -3.98 -8.51
CA LEU A 74 7.80 -3.03 -8.24
C LEU A 74 7.83 -2.77 -6.73
N SER A 75 8.94 -3.14 -6.07
CA SER A 75 9.08 -2.99 -4.62
C SER A 75 10.53 -2.78 -4.20
N CYS A 76 10.74 -2.29 -2.98
CA CYS A 76 12.07 -2.23 -2.40
C CYS A 76 12.45 -3.54 -1.70
N HIS A 77 11.46 -4.18 -1.11
CA HIS A 77 11.59 -5.48 -0.44
C HIS A 77 10.21 -6.09 -0.18
N VAL A 78 10.18 -7.41 -0.02
CA VAL A 78 8.98 -8.14 0.42
C VAL A 78 9.35 -9.10 1.54
N TRP A 79 8.83 -8.85 2.72
CA TRP A 79 9.04 -9.67 3.90
C TRP A 79 7.87 -9.51 4.88
N ASN A 80 7.71 -10.43 5.80
CA ASN A 80 6.78 -10.20 6.91
C ASN A 80 7.47 -9.31 7.95
N SER A 81 6.96 -8.11 8.11
CA SER A 81 7.57 -7.05 8.95
C SER A 81 7.49 -7.32 10.45
N VAL A 82 6.93 -8.46 10.87
CA VAL A 82 6.75 -8.84 12.28
C VAL A 82 7.44 -10.15 12.56
N GLY A 83 8.54 -10.05 13.35
CA GLY A 83 9.37 -11.20 13.67
C GLY A 83 10.21 -11.72 12.48
N PRO A 84 10.93 -12.81 12.64
CA PRO A 84 11.79 -13.39 11.60
C PRO A 84 11.01 -14.25 10.60
N VAL A 85 9.80 -13.87 10.25
CA VAL A 85 8.92 -14.67 9.39
C VAL A 85 9.06 -14.22 7.95
N ALA A 86 9.34 -15.17 7.06
CA ALA A 86 9.43 -14.92 5.63
C ALA A 86 8.04 -14.61 5.02
N ALA A 87 8.01 -13.87 3.92
CA ALA A 87 6.88 -13.78 3.03
C ALA A 87 6.82 -15.09 2.20
N HIS A 88 6.10 -16.08 2.71
CA HIS A 88 6.18 -17.46 2.20
C HIS A 88 5.57 -17.61 0.81
N CYS A 89 4.46 -16.92 0.53
CA CYS A 89 3.82 -16.98 -0.79
C CYS A 89 4.68 -16.30 -1.85
N PHE A 90 5.25 -15.14 -1.52
CA PHE A 90 6.18 -14.43 -2.37
C PHE A 90 7.41 -15.27 -2.71
N ARG A 91 8.03 -15.91 -1.72
CA ARG A 91 9.16 -16.80 -1.94
C ARG A 91 8.79 -17.99 -2.84
N ARG A 92 7.64 -18.63 -2.62
CA ARG A 92 7.17 -19.71 -3.49
C ARG A 92 6.97 -19.25 -4.93
N ALA A 93 6.43 -18.04 -5.14
CA ALA A 93 6.27 -17.52 -6.49
C ALA A 93 7.62 -17.31 -7.20
N LEU A 94 8.65 -16.84 -6.47
CA LEU A 94 10.00 -16.64 -7.02
C LEU A 94 10.78 -17.94 -7.22
N GLU A 95 10.79 -18.78 -6.21
CA GLU A 95 11.66 -19.96 -6.16
C GLU A 95 11.05 -21.16 -6.90
N GLN A 96 9.71 -21.26 -6.95
CA GLN A 96 8.99 -22.42 -7.47
C GLN A 96 7.97 -22.07 -8.56
N GLY A 97 7.75 -20.80 -8.85
CA GLY A 97 6.73 -20.34 -9.80
C GLY A 97 5.29 -20.62 -9.36
N LYS A 98 4.99 -20.67 -8.05
CA LYS A 98 3.66 -21.01 -7.51
C LYS A 98 3.01 -19.82 -6.78
N PRO A 99 1.70 -19.56 -7.05
CA PRO A 99 0.78 -20.28 -7.93
C PRO A 99 1.09 -20.06 -9.43
N HIS A 100 1.84 -19.02 -9.76
CA HIS A 100 2.46 -18.75 -11.05
C HIS A 100 3.69 -17.86 -10.84
N PRO A 101 4.66 -17.84 -11.78
CA PRO A 101 5.81 -16.95 -11.70
C PRO A 101 5.36 -15.50 -11.81
N ILE A 102 6.04 -14.61 -11.07
CA ILE A 102 5.83 -13.17 -11.11
C ILE A 102 7.10 -12.47 -11.62
N GLN A 103 6.91 -11.32 -12.28
CA GLN A 103 8.02 -10.45 -12.66
C GLN A 103 8.28 -9.44 -11.56
N ILE A 104 9.54 -9.31 -11.14
CA ILE A 104 9.92 -8.35 -10.11
C ILE A 104 10.89 -7.35 -10.66
N GLU A 105 10.62 -6.08 -10.35
CA GLU A 105 11.57 -4.99 -10.49
C GLU A 105 11.86 -4.41 -9.11
N GLU A 106 13.14 -4.22 -8.81
CA GLU A 106 13.58 -3.74 -7.50
C GLU A 106 14.18 -2.35 -7.61
N LEU A 107 13.77 -1.47 -6.70
CA LEU A 107 14.38 -0.17 -6.43
C LEU A 107 14.79 -0.10 -4.97
N SER A 108 15.84 0.66 -4.64
CA SER A 108 16.04 1.05 -3.25
C SER A 108 14.88 1.95 -2.79
N TYR A 109 14.59 2.00 -1.48
CA TYR A 109 13.54 2.87 -0.94
C TYR A 109 13.76 4.34 -1.35
N GLY A 110 15.02 4.83 -1.28
CA GLY A 110 15.35 6.18 -1.70
C GLY A 110 15.08 6.40 -3.19
N ALA A 111 15.47 5.48 -4.06
CA ALA A 111 15.23 5.57 -5.51
C ALA A 111 13.74 5.57 -5.83
N PHE A 112 12.96 4.71 -5.18
CA PHE A 112 11.50 4.64 -5.36
C PHE A 112 10.84 5.96 -4.92
N THR A 113 11.19 6.47 -3.74
CA THR A 113 10.67 7.74 -3.21
C THR A 113 11.03 8.92 -4.11
N MET A 114 12.27 8.97 -4.63
CA MET A 114 12.68 10.03 -5.56
C MET A 114 11.94 9.93 -6.90
N SER A 115 11.66 8.72 -7.39
CA SER A 115 10.84 8.53 -8.59
C SER A 115 9.39 9.02 -8.40
N LEU A 116 8.79 8.75 -7.23
CA LEU A 116 7.46 9.27 -6.88
C LEU A 116 7.48 10.80 -6.73
N LEU A 117 8.51 11.36 -6.11
CA LEU A 117 8.67 12.82 -6.00
C LEU A 117 8.82 13.47 -7.37
N ALA A 118 9.61 12.87 -8.27
CA ALA A 118 9.71 13.35 -9.65
C ALA A 118 8.35 13.33 -10.35
N GLY A 119 7.57 12.26 -10.16
CA GLY A 119 6.21 12.14 -10.69
C GLY A 119 5.24 13.18 -10.12
N ALA A 120 5.29 13.40 -8.81
CA ALA A 120 4.45 14.37 -8.11
C ALA A 120 4.73 15.83 -8.53
N CYS A 121 5.99 16.15 -8.79
CA CYS A 121 6.44 17.50 -9.15
C CYS A 121 6.52 17.73 -10.68
N ASP A 122 6.13 16.73 -11.48
CA ASP A 122 6.25 16.77 -12.96
C ASP A 122 7.67 17.03 -13.47
N LEU A 123 8.67 16.49 -12.76
CA LEU A 123 10.06 16.63 -13.10
C LEU A 123 10.50 15.52 -14.08
N PRO A 124 11.45 15.78 -14.99
CA PRO A 124 11.92 14.79 -15.95
C PRO A 124 12.71 13.64 -15.29
N PHE A 125 13.37 13.89 -14.18
CA PHE A 125 14.09 12.93 -13.32
C PHE A 125 14.40 13.54 -11.95
N MET A 126 14.84 12.69 -11.03
CA MET A 126 15.42 13.11 -9.74
C MET A 126 16.76 12.45 -9.49
N PRO A 127 17.73 13.15 -8.86
CA PRO A 127 18.90 12.50 -8.30
C PRO A 127 18.51 11.44 -7.26
N ALA A 128 19.20 10.31 -7.29
CA ALA A 128 19.00 9.23 -6.32
C ALA A 128 20.33 8.84 -5.67
N THR A 129 20.24 8.17 -4.53
CA THR A 129 21.42 7.63 -3.87
C THR A 129 22.19 6.74 -4.85
N PRO A 130 23.52 6.87 -4.98
CA PRO A 130 24.33 6.05 -5.86
C PRO A 130 24.14 4.56 -5.57
N VAL A 131 23.76 3.81 -6.56
CA VAL A 131 23.52 2.35 -6.48
C VAL A 131 24.29 1.59 -7.57
N GLN A 132 25.22 2.26 -8.25
CA GLN A 132 25.93 1.73 -9.41
C GLN A 132 26.68 0.42 -9.15
N GLY A 133 27.07 0.14 -7.92
CA GLY A 133 27.71 -1.12 -7.54
C GLY A 133 26.73 -2.22 -7.09
N ALA A 134 25.44 -1.93 -7.00
CA ALA A 134 24.44 -2.86 -6.50
C ALA A 134 23.76 -3.64 -7.65
N GLY A 135 23.36 -4.89 -7.36
CA GLY A 135 22.71 -5.75 -8.35
C GLY A 135 21.44 -5.15 -8.95
N HIS A 136 20.61 -4.49 -8.14
CA HIS A 136 19.38 -3.86 -8.63
C HIS A 136 19.61 -2.67 -9.57
N PHE A 137 20.83 -2.10 -9.62
CA PHE A 137 21.20 -1.09 -10.63
C PHE A 137 21.35 -1.71 -12.02
N THR A 138 21.93 -2.91 -12.11
CA THR A 138 22.21 -3.59 -13.40
C THR A 138 21.09 -4.51 -13.84
N GLN A 139 20.39 -5.14 -12.89
CA GLN A 139 19.27 -6.03 -13.19
C GLN A 139 18.08 -5.24 -13.72
N ARG A 140 17.50 -5.73 -14.80
CA ARG A 140 16.29 -5.18 -15.45
C ARG A 140 15.37 -6.32 -15.79
N THR A 141 14.11 -6.21 -15.37
CA THR A 141 13.09 -7.20 -15.71
C THR A 141 12.07 -6.62 -16.68
N PHE A 142 11.39 -5.55 -16.27
CA PHE A 142 10.39 -4.89 -17.12
C PHE A 142 10.49 -3.35 -17.10
N MET A 143 11.45 -2.79 -16.37
CA MET A 143 11.75 -1.34 -16.34
C MET A 143 13.18 -1.08 -16.83
N PRO A 144 13.42 -1.07 -18.16
CA PRO A 144 14.78 -0.93 -18.71
C PRO A 144 15.44 0.40 -18.32
N GLU A 145 14.65 1.45 -18.11
CA GLU A 145 15.12 2.81 -17.83
C GLU A 145 14.96 3.22 -16.37
N LYS A 146 14.93 2.26 -15.43
CA LYS A 146 14.71 2.58 -14.01
C LYS A 146 15.82 3.41 -13.35
N PHE A 147 17.01 3.45 -13.95
CA PHE A 147 18.12 4.31 -13.56
C PHE A 147 18.83 4.89 -14.78
N GLY A 148 19.23 6.14 -14.65
CA GLY A 148 20.16 6.80 -15.57
C GLY A 148 21.38 7.33 -14.84
N VAL A 149 22.35 7.82 -15.59
CA VAL A 149 23.55 8.50 -15.08
C VAL A 149 23.71 9.77 -15.88
N VAL A 150 23.87 10.91 -15.20
CA VAL A 150 24.08 12.22 -15.83
C VAL A 150 25.34 12.87 -15.29
N GLU A 151 25.96 13.76 -16.06
CA GLU A 151 27.05 14.59 -15.56
C GLU A 151 26.53 15.56 -14.50
N ASN A 152 27.30 15.73 -13.41
CA ASN A 152 26.98 16.70 -12.39
C ASN A 152 27.39 18.12 -12.88
N PRO A 153 26.43 19.03 -13.14
CA PRO A 153 26.74 20.37 -13.64
C PRO A 153 27.51 21.24 -12.64
N PHE A 154 27.57 20.82 -11.39
CA PHE A 154 28.31 21.51 -10.31
C PHE A 154 29.68 20.89 -10.05
N GLY A 155 30.13 19.94 -10.86
CA GLY A 155 31.39 19.23 -10.71
C GLY A 155 31.29 17.99 -9.83
N GLY A 156 32.39 17.23 -9.71
CA GLY A 156 32.42 16.02 -8.84
C GLY A 156 32.00 14.73 -9.53
N GLY A 157 31.95 14.68 -10.85
CA GLY A 157 31.68 13.44 -11.61
C GLY A 157 30.21 13.25 -11.99
N THR A 158 29.73 12.00 -12.01
CA THR A 158 28.38 11.66 -12.45
C THR A 158 27.41 11.44 -11.29
N VAL A 159 26.12 11.63 -11.56
CA VAL A 159 25.02 11.46 -10.60
C VAL A 159 24.05 10.38 -11.12
N CYS A 160 23.71 9.44 -10.26
CA CYS A 160 22.64 8.49 -10.52
C CYS A 160 21.29 9.22 -10.46
N VAL A 161 20.43 8.96 -11.45
CA VAL A 161 19.09 9.56 -11.52
C VAL A 161 18.04 8.49 -11.76
N VAL A 162 16.81 8.80 -11.35
CA VAL A 162 15.63 7.95 -11.54
C VAL A 162 14.56 8.70 -12.35
N PRO A 163 13.82 8.02 -13.23
CA PRO A 163 12.71 8.62 -13.96
C PRO A 163 11.51 8.86 -13.05
N PRO A 164 10.55 9.72 -13.46
CA PRO A 164 9.32 9.92 -12.73
C PRO A 164 8.43 8.68 -12.77
N LEU A 165 7.89 8.27 -11.62
CA LEU A 165 6.78 7.32 -11.51
C LEU A 165 5.48 8.11 -11.40
N LYS A 166 4.53 7.84 -12.31
CA LYS A 166 3.19 8.41 -12.33
C LYS A 166 2.15 7.29 -12.37
N PRO A 167 1.90 6.63 -11.22
CA PRO A 167 0.98 5.49 -11.18
C PRO A 167 -0.42 5.85 -11.69
N ALA A 168 -1.01 4.94 -12.46
CA ALA A 168 -2.33 5.15 -13.04
C ALA A 168 -3.41 5.27 -11.94
N LEU A 169 -3.25 4.51 -10.85
CA LEU A 169 -4.19 4.45 -9.74
C LEU A 169 -3.46 4.21 -8.43
N GLY A 170 -3.81 4.99 -7.39
CA GLY A 170 -3.33 4.83 -6.02
C GLY A 170 -4.46 4.47 -5.07
N PHE A 171 -4.21 3.53 -4.16
CA PHE A 171 -5.04 3.26 -2.98
C PHE A 171 -4.22 3.48 -1.73
N PHE A 172 -4.71 4.34 -0.83
CA PHE A 172 -4.00 4.70 0.39
C PHE A 172 -4.94 4.66 1.60
N HIS A 173 -4.50 3.98 2.65
CA HIS A 173 -5.15 4.08 3.95
C HIS A 173 -4.84 5.43 4.58
N VAL A 174 -5.88 6.06 5.15
CA VAL A 174 -5.82 7.30 5.90
C VAL A 174 -6.68 7.18 7.16
N HIS A 175 -6.49 8.06 8.13
CA HIS A 175 -7.26 7.98 9.37
C HIS A 175 -8.62 8.66 9.25
N ARG A 176 -8.65 9.88 8.67
CA ARG A 176 -9.85 10.69 8.54
C ARG A 176 -9.98 11.24 7.14
N VAL A 177 -11.21 11.41 6.73
CA VAL A 177 -11.53 12.12 5.49
C VAL A 177 -12.82 12.89 5.69
N ASP A 178 -12.94 14.07 5.05
CA ASP A 178 -14.22 14.77 4.98
C ASP A 178 -14.97 14.49 3.67
N GLN A 179 -16.19 14.99 3.56
CA GLN A 179 -17.02 14.83 2.37
C GLN A 179 -16.41 15.41 1.08
N TYR A 180 -15.42 16.28 1.18
CA TYR A 180 -14.72 16.86 0.03
C TYR A 180 -13.46 16.08 -0.33
N GLY A 181 -13.12 15.03 0.42
CA GLY A 181 -11.96 14.20 0.20
C GLY A 181 -10.66 14.73 0.81
N ASN A 182 -10.72 15.73 1.70
CA ASN A 182 -9.53 16.14 2.45
C ASN A 182 -9.16 15.05 3.44
N ALA A 183 -8.03 14.40 3.22
CA ALA A 183 -7.62 13.20 3.93
C ALA A 183 -6.47 13.46 4.90
N GLN A 184 -6.61 12.98 6.14
CA GLN A 184 -5.61 13.13 7.20
C GLN A 184 -4.97 11.80 7.58
N LEU A 185 -3.67 11.84 7.77
CA LEU A 185 -2.86 10.74 8.28
C LEU A 185 -2.05 11.22 9.49
N PHE A 186 -2.05 10.45 10.56
CA PHE A 186 -1.29 10.71 11.78
C PHE A 186 -0.08 9.76 11.87
N GLY A 187 0.97 10.19 12.56
CA GLY A 187 2.19 9.40 12.71
C GLY A 187 3.19 9.61 11.57
N PRO A 188 4.04 8.62 11.29
CA PRO A 188 5.05 8.72 10.23
C PRO A 188 4.39 8.89 8.86
N LEU A 189 4.91 9.80 8.05
CA LEU A 189 4.37 10.08 6.72
C LEU A 189 5.12 9.34 5.60
N GLY A 190 6.41 9.08 5.81
CA GLY A 190 7.24 8.47 4.76
C GLY A 190 7.05 9.15 3.41
N GLU A 191 6.83 8.35 2.38
CA GLU A 191 6.57 8.80 1.00
C GLU A 191 5.11 9.18 0.70
N PHE A 192 4.19 9.03 1.64
CA PHE A 192 2.74 9.13 1.40
C PHE A 192 2.31 10.36 0.60
N ARG A 193 2.79 11.56 0.98
CA ARG A 193 2.43 12.82 0.26
C ARG A 193 2.87 12.80 -1.20
N TYR A 194 4.09 12.37 -1.45
CA TYR A 194 4.62 12.30 -2.83
C TYR A 194 3.96 11.17 -3.61
N ALA A 195 3.75 10.04 -2.98
CA ALA A 195 3.12 8.88 -3.58
C ALA A 195 1.67 9.17 -4.00
N MET A 196 0.88 9.81 -3.12
CA MET A 196 -0.48 10.25 -3.43
C MET A 196 -0.49 11.29 -4.57
N ALA A 197 0.41 12.29 -4.51
CA ALA A 197 0.50 13.35 -5.50
C ALA A 197 0.98 12.85 -6.88
N ALA A 198 1.74 11.76 -6.92
CA ALA A 198 2.21 11.16 -8.18
C ALA A 198 1.11 10.39 -8.92
N CYS A 199 0.05 9.96 -8.24
CA CYS A 199 -1.01 9.16 -8.83
C CYS A 199 -1.91 9.98 -9.76
N ARG A 200 -2.29 9.40 -10.90
CA ARG A 200 -3.26 10.01 -11.83
C ARG A 200 -4.70 9.94 -11.30
N LYS A 201 -5.01 8.89 -10.55
CA LYS A 201 -6.26 8.72 -9.78
C LYS A 201 -5.91 8.28 -8.37
N LEU A 202 -6.61 8.84 -7.41
CA LEU A 202 -6.36 8.57 -5.99
C LEU A 202 -7.66 8.17 -5.28
N ILE A 203 -7.65 6.97 -4.69
CA ILE A 203 -8.71 6.48 -3.82
C ILE A 203 -8.16 6.44 -2.40
N VAL A 204 -8.83 7.08 -1.47
CA VAL A 204 -8.49 7.00 -0.05
C VAL A 204 -9.42 6.04 0.67
N ILE A 205 -8.85 5.24 1.57
CA ILE A 205 -9.55 4.29 2.43
C ILE A 205 -9.40 4.84 3.85
N ALA A 206 -10.48 5.30 4.44
CA ALA A 206 -10.45 5.99 5.72
C ALA A 206 -11.11 5.18 6.84
N GLU A 207 -10.57 5.31 8.04
CA GLU A 207 -11.17 4.75 9.25
C GLU A 207 -12.48 5.47 9.60
N GLU A 208 -12.56 6.78 9.36
CA GLU A 208 -13.76 7.57 9.65
C GLU A 208 -13.99 8.71 8.66
N LEU A 209 -15.28 9.00 8.40
CA LEU A 209 -15.74 10.21 7.74
C LEU A 209 -16.04 11.25 8.83
N VAL A 210 -15.47 12.44 8.70
CA VAL A 210 -15.63 13.53 9.68
C VAL A 210 -16.13 14.81 9.03
N ASP A 211 -16.62 15.75 9.84
CA ASP A 211 -16.94 17.08 9.38
C ASP A 211 -15.68 17.85 8.94
N THR A 212 -15.82 18.75 7.96
CA THR A 212 -14.70 19.54 7.44
C THR A 212 -14.05 20.39 8.54
N GLU A 213 -14.80 20.83 9.53
CA GLU A 213 -14.25 21.59 10.65
C GLU A 213 -13.24 20.78 11.47
N VAL A 214 -13.46 19.47 11.63
CA VAL A 214 -12.50 18.56 12.30
C VAL A 214 -11.18 18.48 11.51
N ILE A 215 -11.26 18.51 10.17
CA ILE A 215 -10.06 18.56 9.31
C ILE A 215 -9.32 19.89 9.51
N ARG A 216 -10.06 21.02 9.62
CA ARG A 216 -9.51 22.36 9.80
C ARG A 216 -8.84 22.60 11.15
N GLU A 217 -9.21 21.82 12.18
CA GLU A 217 -8.54 21.88 13.48
C GLU A 217 -7.05 21.46 13.41
N ARG A 218 -6.71 20.59 12.46
CA ARG A 218 -5.36 20.06 12.28
C ARG A 218 -4.94 20.01 10.81
N PRO A 219 -4.81 21.15 10.16
CA PRO A 219 -4.54 21.21 8.71
C PRO A 219 -3.19 20.59 8.32
N GLU A 220 -2.20 20.60 9.23
CA GLU A 220 -0.88 20.02 9.03
C GLU A 220 -0.90 18.48 8.84
N ALA A 221 -1.93 17.82 9.37
CA ALA A 221 -2.12 16.38 9.21
C ALA A 221 -2.74 16.01 7.84
N THR A 222 -3.18 16.99 7.05
CA THR A 222 -3.74 16.73 5.72
C THR A 222 -2.65 16.28 4.76
N VAL A 223 -2.74 15.02 4.31
CA VAL A 223 -1.76 14.41 3.39
C VAL A 223 -2.23 14.44 1.94
N ALA A 224 -3.55 14.45 1.71
CA ALA A 224 -4.16 14.63 0.41
C ALA A 224 -5.30 15.65 0.50
N PRO A 225 -5.14 16.84 -0.10
CA PRO A 225 -6.24 17.77 -0.29
C PRO A 225 -7.31 17.17 -1.22
N GLY A 226 -8.57 17.51 -0.99
CA GLY A 226 -9.70 16.89 -1.70
C GLY A 226 -9.63 16.98 -3.23
N PHE A 227 -8.98 18.00 -3.80
CA PHE A 227 -8.82 18.10 -5.25
C PHE A 227 -7.98 16.98 -5.87
N MET A 228 -7.17 16.27 -5.07
CA MET A 228 -6.37 15.14 -5.51
C MET A 228 -7.13 13.80 -5.43
N VAL A 229 -8.23 13.75 -4.67
CA VAL A 229 -8.97 12.52 -4.36
C VAL A 229 -10.11 12.34 -5.35
N ASP A 230 -10.20 11.16 -5.97
CA ASP A 230 -11.27 10.80 -6.91
C ASP A 230 -12.45 10.15 -6.21
N ALA A 231 -12.20 9.31 -5.21
CA ALA A 231 -13.23 8.64 -4.42
C ALA A 231 -12.74 8.31 -3.02
N VAL A 232 -13.69 8.10 -2.12
CA VAL A 232 -13.48 7.75 -0.72
C VAL A 232 -14.11 6.40 -0.43
N VAL A 233 -13.40 5.58 0.34
CA VAL A 233 -13.94 4.35 0.93
C VAL A 233 -13.88 4.52 2.45
N ILE A 234 -14.99 4.32 3.14
CA ILE A 234 -15.00 4.30 4.61
C ILE A 234 -14.98 2.83 5.03
N GLU A 235 -13.85 2.42 5.59
CA GLU A 235 -13.63 1.03 5.97
C GLU A 235 -12.82 0.98 7.27
N PRO A 236 -13.47 0.99 8.43
CA PRO A 236 -12.80 0.87 9.73
C PRO A 236 -11.98 -0.41 9.83
N TRP A 237 -10.82 -0.34 10.49
CA TRP A 237 -9.87 -1.46 10.60
C TRP A 237 -9.21 -1.88 9.28
N ALA A 238 -9.28 -1.05 8.25
CA ALA A 238 -8.81 -1.40 6.92
C ALA A 238 -7.32 -1.75 6.86
N ALA A 239 -6.51 -1.24 7.79
CA ALA A 239 -5.08 -1.54 7.85
C ALA A 239 -4.73 -2.78 8.68
N HIS A 240 -5.68 -3.37 9.45
CA HIS A 240 -5.39 -4.59 10.21
C HIS A 240 -4.84 -5.70 9.30
N PRO A 241 -3.78 -6.42 9.67
CA PRO A 241 -3.13 -6.53 10.98
C PRO A 241 -2.03 -5.50 11.26
N THR A 242 -1.75 -4.57 10.35
CA THR A 242 -0.85 -3.47 10.66
C THR A 242 -1.54 -2.42 11.54
N ASP A 243 -0.77 -1.53 12.13
CA ASP A 243 -1.30 -0.48 12.98
C ASP A 243 -1.87 0.70 12.19
N ALA A 244 -2.88 1.35 12.76
CA ALA A 244 -3.32 2.69 12.38
C ALA A 244 -3.05 3.62 13.57
N TYR A 245 -2.08 4.52 13.40
CA TYR A 245 -1.56 5.34 14.49
C TYR A 245 -2.65 6.17 15.18
N GLY A 246 -2.80 5.97 16.50
CA GLY A 246 -3.84 6.62 17.28
C GLY A 246 -5.24 5.96 17.20
N TYR A 247 -5.43 4.92 16.41
CA TYR A 247 -6.67 4.15 16.31
C TYR A 247 -6.53 2.76 16.90
N TYR A 248 -5.59 1.96 16.41
CA TYR A 248 -5.33 0.61 16.91
C TYR A 248 -3.87 0.22 16.74
N TYR A 249 -3.43 -0.67 17.62
CA TYR A 249 -2.10 -1.25 17.59
C TYR A 249 -1.99 -2.37 16.56
N ARG A 250 -0.77 -2.69 16.19
CA ARG A 250 -0.44 -3.85 15.34
C ARG A 250 -0.85 -5.15 16.01
N ASP A 251 -1.50 -6.03 15.25
CA ASP A 251 -1.89 -7.36 15.69
C ASP A 251 -0.78 -8.39 15.46
N LEU A 252 0.17 -8.47 16.43
CA LEU A 252 1.29 -9.41 16.36
C LEU A 252 0.83 -10.89 16.31
N PRO A 253 -0.14 -11.34 17.12
CA PRO A 253 -0.68 -12.71 17.01
C PRO A 253 -1.28 -13.00 15.63
N HIS A 254 -1.99 -12.08 15.00
CA HIS A 254 -2.52 -12.32 13.65
C HIS A 254 -1.40 -12.40 12.60
N HIS A 255 -0.37 -11.58 12.72
CA HIS A 255 0.84 -11.71 11.88
C HIS A 255 1.51 -13.07 12.05
N ALA A 256 1.61 -13.57 13.30
CA ALA A 256 2.18 -14.89 13.59
C ALA A 256 1.30 -16.02 13.02
N LEU A 257 -0.02 -15.94 13.20
CA LEU A 257 -0.99 -16.86 12.60
C LEU A 257 -0.83 -16.94 11.08
N TYR A 258 -0.80 -15.77 10.42
CA TYR A 258 -0.59 -15.68 8.98
C TYR A 258 0.72 -16.35 8.56
N GLY A 259 1.82 -15.99 9.23
CA GLY A 259 3.14 -16.54 8.94
C GLY A 259 3.19 -18.06 9.10
N GLU A 260 2.53 -18.62 10.12
CA GLU A 260 2.46 -20.07 10.33
C GLU A 260 1.61 -20.78 9.28
N MET A 261 0.41 -20.27 9.02
CA MET A 261 -0.50 -20.88 8.04
C MET A 261 0.10 -20.86 6.63
N THR A 262 0.84 -19.80 6.27
CA THR A 262 1.34 -19.60 4.90
C THR A 262 2.64 -20.34 4.59
N ARG A 263 3.20 -21.11 5.52
CA ARG A 263 4.39 -21.95 5.28
C ARG A 263 4.17 -22.95 4.16
N THR A 264 2.94 -23.44 4.00
CA THR A 264 2.55 -24.36 2.93
C THR A 264 1.50 -23.72 2.02
N GLU A 265 1.36 -24.27 0.82
CA GLU A 265 0.35 -23.83 -0.15
C GLU A 265 -1.07 -24.13 0.35
N GLU A 266 -1.26 -25.32 0.94
CA GLU A 266 -2.53 -25.73 1.53
C GLU A 266 -2.91 -24.87 2.74
N GLY A 267 -1.94 -24.51 3.56
CA GLY A 267 -2.14 -23.63 4.71
C GLY A 267 -2.54 -22.21 4.26
N PHE A 268 -1.91 -21.67 3.21
CA PHE A 268 -2.32 -20.41 2.61
C PHE A 268 -3.75 -20.47 2.06
N LYS A 269 -4.09 -21.56 1.35
CA LYS A 269 -5.46 -21.74 0.83
C LYS A 269 -6.48 -21.74 1.98
N ARG A 270 -6.20 -22.46 3.08
CA ARG A 270 -7.07 -22.42 4.27
C ARG A 270 -7.20 -21.02 4.84
N TYR A 271 -6.10 -20.26 4.93
CA TYR A 271 -6.15 -18.87 5.38
C TYR A 271 -7.08 -18.03 4.49
N VAL A 272 -6.95 -18.13 3.18
CA VAL A 272 -7.83 -17.42 2.23
C VAL A 272 -9.29 -17.82 2.42
N ASP A 273 -9.56 -19.12 2.50
CA ASP A 273 -10.92 -19.64 2.65
C ASP A 273 -11.55 -19.18 3.97
N GLU A 274 -10.82 -19.25 5.09
CA GLU A 274 -11.34 -18.96 6.43
C GLU A 274 -11.39 -17.45 6.75
N TRP A 275 -10.37 -16.69 6.37
CA TRP A 275 -10.20 -15.31 6.79
C TRP A 275 -10.62 -14.30 5.74
N ILE A 276 -10.65 -14.68 4.46
CA ILE A 276 -10.98 -13.75 3.38
C ILE A 276 -12.33 -14.10 2.76
N VAL A 277 -12.49 -15.33 2.26
CA VAL A 277 -13.70 -15.71 1.51
C VAL A 277 -14.90 -15.92 2.42
N ALA A 278 -14.77 -16.74 3.47
CA ALA A 278 -15.86 -17.07 4.39
C ALA A 278 -16.40 -15.85 5.16
N THR A 279 -15.60 -14.81 5.34
CA THR A 279 -16.03 -13.58 5.99
C THR A 279 -16.88 -12.66 5.10
N GLY A 280 -16.92 -12.90 3.80
CA GLY A 280 -17.78 -12.22 2.83
C GLY A 280 -17.39 -10.77 2.52
N ASN A 281 -17.00 -9.99 3.52
CA ASN A 281 -16.55 -8.60 3.42
C ASN A 281 -15.60 -8.26 4.57
N HIS A 282 -15.13 -7.01 4.62
CA HIS A 282 -14.19 -6.59 5.65
C HIS A 282 -14.85 -6.50 7.04
N ALA A 283 -16.10 -6.09 7.14
CA ALA A 283 -16.83 -6.09 8.41
C ALA A 283 -16.94 -7.51 9.01
N GLY A 284 -17.18 -8.52 8.17
CA GLY A 284 -17.15 -9.93 8.59
C GLY A 284 -15.77 -10.41 9.04
N PHE A 285 -14.70 -9.92 8.39
CA PHE A 285 -13.33 -10.16 8.84
C PHE A 285 -13.08 -9.56 10.23
N VAL A 286 -13.47 -8.32 10.46
CA VAL A 286 -13.34 -7.64 11.76
C VAL A 286 -14.17 -8.37 12.82
N ALA A 287 -15.41 -8.76 12.53
CA ALA A 287 -16.24 -9.51 13.44
C ALA A 287 -15.61 -10.86 13.85
N LYS A 288 -14.90 -11.51 12.93
CA LYS A 288 -14.17 -12.77 13.20
C LYS A 288 -12.99 -12.59 14.16
N LEU A 289 -12.39 -11.39 14.29
CA LEU A 289 -11.35 -11.12 15.28
C LEU A 289 -11.88 -11.26 16.70
N GLY A 290 -13.17 -10.92 16.92
CA GLY A 290 -13.84 -10.97 18.21
C GLY A 290 -13.64 -9.70 19.03
N GLU A 291 -14.61 -9.43 19.92
CA GLU A 291 -14.67 -8.20 20.72
C GLU A 291 -13.46 -8.05 21.65
N GLU A 292 -13.02 -9.13 22.27
CA GLU A 292 -11.86 -9.14 23.17
C GLU A 292 -10.60 -8.68 22.45
N ARG A 293 -10.34 -9.26 21.25
CA ARG A 293 -9.17 -8.89 20.46
C ARG A 293 -9.21 -7.44 19.97
N ILE A 294 -10.37 -6.99 19.54
CA ILE A 294 -10.61 -5.60 19.14
C ILE A 294 -10.33 -4.66 20.33
N ALA A 295 -10.85 -4.97 21.52
CA ALA A 295 -10.64 -4.16 22.71
C ALA A 295 -9.16 -4.08 23.15
N GLU A 296 -8.39 -5.17 22.99
CA GLU A 296 -6.94 -5.20 23.25
C GLU A 296 -6.16 -4.29 22.30
N LEU A 297 -6.55 -4.25 21.03
CA LEU A 297 -5.85 -3.51 20.00
C LEU A 297 -6.20 -2.02 19.98
N LEU A 298 -7.37 -1.63 20.47
CA LEU A 298 -7.80 -0.23 20.45
C LEU A 298 -6.86 0.67 21.25
N VAL A 299 -6.44 1.77 20.61
CA VAL A 299 -5.69 2.83 21.29
C VAL A 299 -6.64 3.64 22.18
N ARG A 300 -6.28 3.78 23.45
CA ARG A 300 -7.02 4.63 24.37
C ARG A 300 -6.82 6.10 24.03
N LYS A 301 -7.83 6.74 23.47
CA LYS A 301 -7.80 8.15 23.01
C LYS A 301 -7.43 9.15 24.13
N ASP A 302 -7.71 8.83 25.39
CA ASP A 302 -7.38 9.66 26.55
C ASP A 302 -5.87 9.83 26.82
N ARG A 303 -5.04 8.99 26.20
CA ARG A 303 -3.56 9.02 26.36
C ARG A 303 -2.81 9.76 25.25
N TRP A 304 -3.42 9.96 24.08
CA TRP A 304 -2.70 10.41 22.89
C TRP A 304 -3.01 11.84 22.44
N TRP A 305 -4.13 12.42 22.89
CA TRP A 305 -4.65 13.69 22.41
C TRP A 305 -4.71 14.79 23.47
N LYS A 306 -4.00 14.61 24.60
CA LYS A 306 -3.84 15.65 25.61
C LYS A 306 -2.60 16.47 25.38
#